data_96996a316e1a0c37223a8207aeae36d7
#
_entry.id   96996a316e1a0c37223a8207aeae36d7
#
_cell.length_a   1.000
_cell.length_b   1.000
_cell.length_c   1.000
_cell.angle_alpha   90.00
_cell.angle_beta   90.00
_cell.angle_gamma   90.00
#
_symmetry.space_group_name_H-M   'P 1'
#
loop_
_entity.id
_entity.type
_entity.pdbx_description
1 polymer ?
#
loop_
_entity_poly.entity_id
_entity_poly.type
_entity_poly.pdbx_seq_one_letter_code
_entity_poly.pdbx_strand_id
1 'polypeptide(L)'
;MKKAIYVLFSVLLTASLISWNWTKTQHPTLEKAEVIECLNMETQQAYQLEAGTPAFAGMHPSPIVVNPENLLGKMMSFDAADGKQANAYFIAAKKKSNKYLIVIQEWWGLNENIKMEADEYYTDLGDVNVIAVDMYDGKVAATPDSAMKLMRGADMGRMTAIMQGAIKYAGSKASIYSVGWCFGGMWSLQTAILAGPQAKGSVMYYGRPESNMEKLKSIQCDIIGFFGNLDQSPSPTMVNDFEKNMKEAGKNLSVNRYQAGHGFANPSNPSYNAAAKEDAYAKAIAFLKAH
;
A
#
# COMPACT_ATOMS: atom_id res chain seq x y z
N MET A 1 -54.17 -24.83 -83.83
CA MET A 1 -53.32 -25.94 -83.37
C MET A 1 -51.96 -25.34 -83.07
N LYS A 2 -51.70 -25.04 -81.82
CA LYS A 2 -50.51 -24.23 -81.39
C LYS A 2 -49.55 -25.20 -80.71
N LYS A 3 -48.34 -25.29 -81.25
CA LYS A 3 -47.22 -26.05 -80.61
C LYS A 3 -46.57 -25.21 -79.57
N ALA A 4 -46.49 -25.71 -78.37
CA ALA A 4 -45.74 -25.06 -77.25
C ALA A 4 -44.31 -25.63 -77.28
N ILE A 5 -43.35 -24.69 -77.31
CA ILE A 5 -41.92 -24.95 -77.23
C ILE A 5 -41.52 -24.76 -75.78
N TYR A 6 -41.03 -25.86 -75.17
CA TYR A 6 -40.41 -25.76 -73.83
C TYR A 6 -38.90 -25.50 -73.99
N VAL A 7 -38.46 -24.34 -73.46
CA VAL A 7 -37.04 -24.02 -73.36
C VAL A 7 -36.58 -24.47 -71.98
N LEU A 8 -35.66 -25.42 -71.93
CA LEU A 8 -34.97 -25.83 -70.71
C LEU A 8 -33.86 -24.81 -70.40
N PHE A 9 -33.98 -24.10 -69.26
CA PHE A 9 -32.88 -23.35 -68.72
C PHE A 9 -32.10 -24.26 -67.75
N SER A 10 -30.90 -24.61 -68.15
CA SER A 10 -29.92 -25.27 -67.27
C SER A 10 -29.27 -24.24 -66.36
N VAL A 11 -29.57 -24.26 -65.06
CA VAL A 11 -28.89 -23.47 -64.09
C VAL A 11 -27.69 -24.24 -63.57
N LEU A 12 -26.51 -23.84 -63.97
CA LEU A 12 -25.25 -24.29 -63.42
C LEU A 12 -25.05 -23.66 -62.01
N LEU A 13 -25.22 -24.45 -60.96
CA LEU A 13 -24.83 -24.06 -59.63
C LEU A 13 -23.30 -24.21 -59.50
N THR A 14 -22.56 -23.11 -59.54
CA THR A 14 -21.17 -23.05 -59.09
C THR A 14 -21.16 -22.94 -57.59
N ALA A 15 -20.83 -24.01 -56.88
CA ALA A 15 -20.56 -23.98 -55.44
C ALA A 15 -19.22 -23.29 -55.19
N SER A 16 -19.28 -22.03 -54.82
CA SER A 16 -18.11 -21.30 -54.28
C SER A 16 -17.84 -21.80 -52.86
N LEU A 17 -16.82 -22.61 -52.69
CA LEU A 17 -16.24 -22.94 -51.40
C LEU A 17 -15.57 -21.70 -50.81
N ILE A 18 -16.28 -20.95 -49.97
CA ILE A 18 -15.68 -19.94 -49.17
C ILE A 18 -14.96 -20.67 -48.02
N SER A 19 -13.65 -20.83 -48.16
CA SER A 19 -12.77 -21.25 -47.07
C SER A 19 -12.72 -20.12 -46.06
N TRP A 20 -13.40 -20.31 -44.95
CA TRP A 20 -13.32 -19.44 -43.80
C TRP A 20 -11.95 -19.66 -43.15
N ASN A 21 -10.97 -18.85 -43.51
CA ASN A 21 -9.73 -18.73 -42.77
C ASN A 21 -10.04 -18.11 -41.38
N TRP A 22 -10.17 -18.97 -40.38
CA TRP A 22 -10.08 -18.56 -39.01
C TRP A 22 -8.63 -18.09 -38.75
N THR A 23 -8.36 -16.84 -38.97
CA THR A 23 -7.18 -16.19 -38.38
C THR A 23 -7.34 -16.28 -36.86
N LYS A 24 -6.55 -17.16 -36.23
CA LYS A 24 -6.33 -17.11 -34.80
C LYS A 24 -5.89 -15.68 -34.50
N THR A 25 -6.77 -14.87 -33.91
CA THR A 25 -6.40 -13.63 -33.23
C THR A 25 -5.40 -14.07 -32.17
N GLN A 26 -4.11 -13.83 -32.44
CA GLN A 26 -3.10 -13.91 -31.42
C GLN A 26 -3.47 -12.80 -30.42
N HIS A 27 -3.97 -13.22 -29.25
CA HIS A 27 -4.00 -12.30 -28.11
C HIS A 27 -2.56 -11.86 -27.89
N PRO A 28 -2.29 -10.55 -27.85
CA PRO A 28 -0.94 -10.09 -27.54
C PRO A 28 -0.54 -10.72 -26.21
N THR A 29 0.50 -11.51 -26.21
CA THR A 29 1.15 -11.94 -24.97
C THR A 29 1.69 -10.68 -24.36
N LEU A 30 1.05 -10.19 -23.27
CA LEU A 30 1.58 -9.09 -22.48
C LEU A 30 3.05 -9.42 -22.15
N GLU A 31 3.94 -8.47 -22.41
CA GLU A 31 5.32 -8.66 -22.03
C GLU A 31 5.40 -8.91 -20.52
N LYS A 32 6.37 -9.71 -20.10
CA LYS A 32 6.53 -10.10 -18.69
C LYS A 32 6.60 -8.89 -17.75
N ALA A 33 7.12 -7.77 -18.25
CA ALA A 33 7.15 -6.48 -17.55
C ALA A 33 5.75 -5.88 -17.36
N GLU A 34 4.88 -5.88 -18.39
CA GLU A 34 3.51 -5.38 -18.32
C GLU A 34 2.63 -6.23 -17.39
N VAL A 35 2.81 -7.56 -17.41
CA VAL A 35 2.12 -8.48 -16.48
C VAL A 35 2.56 -8.21 -15.03
N ILE A 36 3.86 -7.98 -14.80
CA ILE A 36 4.39 -7.64 -13.48
C ILE A 36 3.86 -6.28 -13.02
N GLU A 37 3.74 -5.30 -13.91
CA GLU A 37 3.20 -3.97 -13.59
C GLU A 37 1.70 -4.04 -13.27
N CYS A 38 0.90 -4.78 -14.02
CA CYS A 38 -0.51 -5.03 -13.72
C CYS A 38 -0.70 -5.77 -12.38
N LEU A 39 0.10 -6.81 -12.11
CA LEU A 39 0.09 -7.52 -10.83
C LEU A 39 0.55 -6.62 -9.67
N ASN A 40 1.42 -5.65 -9.94
CA ASN A 40 1.89 -4.70 -8.95
C ASN A 40 0.83 -3.71 -8.47
N MET A 41 -0.19 -3.44 -9.27
CA MET A 41 -1.26 -2.51 -8.91
C MET A 41 -2.44 -3.17 -8.19
N GLU A 42 -2.57 -4.50 -8.21
CA GLU A 42 -3.78 -5.18 -7.74
C GLU A 42 -4.11 -4.94 -6.26
N THR A 43 -3.15 -5.09 -5.36
CA THR A 43 -3.41 -4.89 -3.91
C THR A 43 -3.77 -3.45 -3.58
N GLN A 44 -3.08 -2.50 -4.19
CA GLN A 44 -3.33 -1.06 -3.99
C GLN A 44 -4.66 -0.64 -4.63
N GLN A 45 -4.98 -1.13 -5.85
CA GLN A 45 -6.25 -0.89 -6.51
C GLN A 45 -7.42 -1.53 -5.76
N ALA A 46 -7.27 -2.78 -5.30
CA ALA A 46 -8.28 -3.46 -4.51
C ALA A 46 -8.55 -2.69 -3.20
N TYR A 47 -7.52 -2.18 -2.54
CA TYR A 47 -7.67 -1.33 -1.37
C TYR A 47 -8.39 -0.01 -1.73
N GLN A 48 -8.03 0.62 -2.83
CA GLN A 48 -8.66 1.87 -3.30
C GLN A 48 -10.16 1.69 -3.57
N LEU A 49 -10.55 0.58 -4.20
CA LEU A 49 -11.94 0.23 -4.45
C LEU A 49 -12.71 -0.01 -3.15
N GLU A 50 -12.12 -0.74 -2.21
CA GLU A 50 -12.69 -1.03 -0.89
C GLU A 50 -12.86 0.24 -0.07
N ALA A 51 -11.82 1.08 0.01
CA ALA A 51 -11.84 2.36 0.72
C ALA A 51 -12.87 3.35 0.14
N GLY A 52 -13.33 3.11 -1.09
CA GLY A 52 -14.41 3.83 -1.74
C GLY A 52 -15.82 3.39 -1.31
N THR A 53 -15.98 2.43 -0.39
CA THR A 53 -17.29 1.91 0.02
C THR A 53 -17.83 2.54 1.30
N PRO A 54 -19.16 2.65 1.46
CA PRO A 54 -19.77 3.10 2.71
C PRO A 54 -19.43 2.19 3.90
N ALA A 55 -19.28 0.88 3.68
CA ALA A 55 -18.89 -0.08 4.71
C ALA A 55 -17.51 0.24 5.27
N PHE A 56 -16.54 0.52 4.42
CA PHE A 56 -15.20 0.94 4.84
C PHE A 56 -15.25 2.28 5.58
N ALA A 57 -15.98 3.27 5.05
CA ALA A 57 -16.14 4.56 5.72
C ALA A 57 -16.76 4.43 7.12
N GLY A 58 -17.71 3.49 7.31
CA GLY A 58 -18.31 3.19 8.60
C GLY A 58 -17.35 2.62 9.65
N MET A 59 -16.26 1.97 9.23
CA MET A 59 -15.20 1.49 10.13
C MET A 59 -14.22 2.60 10.53
N HIS A 60 -14.28 3.75 9.87
CA HIS A 60 -13.34 4.85 10.02
C HIS A 60 -14.09 6.14 10.43
N PRO A 61 -14.56 6.27 11.68
CA PRO A 61 -15.17 7.50 12.15
C PRO A 61 -14.17 8.67 12.10
N SER A 62 -14.69 9.89 12.01
CA SER A 62 -13.86 11.09 11.97
C SER A 62 -12.84 11.11 13.11
N PRO A 63 -11.56 11.40 12.84
CA PRO A 63 -10.54 11.43 13.86
C PRO A 63 -10.76 12.60 14.80
N ILE A 64 -10.39 12.41 16.06
CA ILE A 64 -10.30 13.52 17.02
C ILE A 64 -9.15 14.41 16.57
N VAL A 65 -9.44 15.71 16.39
CA VAL A 65 -8.41 16.69 16.01
C VAL A 65 -7.49 16.94 17.21
N VAL A 66 -6.21 16.70 17.01
CA VAL A 66 -5.15 17.03 17.97
C VAL A 66 -4.31 18.18 17.41
N ASN A 67 -3.96 19.13 18.28
CA ASN A 67 -3.09 20.26 17.92
C ASN A 67 -1.88 20.22 18.85
N PRO A 68 -0.80 19.53 18.49
CA PRO A 68 0.40 19.46 19.30
C PRO A 68 1.09 20.84 19.36
N GLU A 69 1.48 21.27 20.55
CA GLU A 69 2.15 22.58 20.74
C GLU A 69 3.62 22.54 20.27
N ASN A 70 4.28 21.39 20.33
CA ASN A 70 5.70 21.25 20.06
C ASN A 70 6.00 19.96 19.27
N LEU A 71 6.06 20.07 17.96
CA LEU A 71 6.57 19.01 17.11
C LEU A 71 8.09 19.08 16.98
N LEU A 72 8.78 17.93 16.96
CA LEU A 72 10.25 17.85 16.91
C LEU A 72 10.79 18.11 15.50
N GLY A 73 10.04 17.73 14.48
CA GLY A 73 10.45 17.81 13.08
C GLY A 73 9.96 19.09 12.39
N LYS A 74 10.26 19.13 11.09
CA LYS A 74 9.85 20.22 10.19
C LYS A 74 9.40 19.65 8.85
N MET A 75 8.49 20.36 8.18
CA MET A 75 8.17 20.03 6.79
C MET A 75 9.37 20.28 5.90
N MET A 76 9.63 19.35 5.01
CA MET A 76 10.65 19.43 3.95
C MET A 76 10.07 19.02 2.61
N SER A 77 10.76 19.38 1.53
CA SER A 77 10.47 18.89 0.18
C SER A 77 11.64 18.06 -0.35
N PHE A 78 11.33 17.10 -1.23
CA PHE A 78 12.33 16.27 -1.89
C PHE A 78 11.84 15.88 -3.29
N ASP A 79 12.77 15.46 -4.16
CA ASP A 79 12.45 15.03 -5.53
C ASP A 79 11.83 13.63 -5.52
N ALA A 80 10.59 13.51 -5.96
CA ALA A 80 9.96 12.22 -6.23
C ALA A 80 10.48 11.60 -7.54
N ALA A 81 10.26 10.30 -7.73
CA ALA A 81 10.77 9.58 -8.90
C ALA A 81 10.12 10.02 -10.24
N ASP A 82 8.95 10.64 -10.20
CA ASP A 82 8.26 11.22 -11.35
C ASP A 82 8.74 12.63 -11.74
N GLY A 83 9.80 13.13 -11.09
CA GLY A 83 10.39 14.44 -11.32
C GLY A 83 9.65 15.60 -10.66
N LYS A 84 8.57 15.35 -9.92
CA LYS A 84 7.85 16.37 -9.16
C LYS A 84 8.37 16.47 -7.73
N GLN A 85 8.13 17.61 -7.09
CA GLN A 85 8.40 17.76 -5.66
C GLN A 85 7.39 16.95 -4.84
N ALA A 86 7.86 16.33 -3.78
CA ALA A 86 7.05 15.69 -2.73
C ALA A 86 7.40 16.30 -1.38
N ASN A 87 6.51 16.18 -0.41
CA ASN A 87 6.71 16.72 0.93
C ASN A 87 6.76 15.60 1.97
N ALA A 88 7.41 15.89 3.07
CA ALA A 88 7.42 15.06 4.27
C ALA A 88 7.62 15.89 5.52
N TYR A 89 7.20 15.38 6.65
CA TYR A 89 7.64 15.81 7.95
C TYR A 89 8.92 15.06 8.30
N PHE A 90 10.00 15.79 8.60
CA PHE A 90 11.34 15.23 8.74
C PHE A 90 11.95 15.58 10.10
N ILE A 91 12.57 14.56 10.73
CA ILE A 91 13.37 14.71 11.95
C ILE A 91 14.74 14.12 11.66
N ALA A 92 15.77 14.95 11.70
CA ALA A 92 17.15 14.51 11.53
C ALA A 92 17.67 13.82 12.79
N ALA A 93 18.41 12.74 12.63
CA ALA A 93 19.11 12.09 13.73
C ALA A 93 20.05 13.07 14.45
N LYS A 94 20.17 12.97 15.77
CA LYS A 94 21.06 13.84 16.58
C LYS A 94 22.53 13.68 16.22
N LYS A 95 22.90 12.45 15.78
CA LYS A 95 24.23 12.13 15.27
C LYS A 95 24.14 11.65 13.84
N LYS A 96 25.22 11.72 13.08
CA LYS A 96 25.28 11.20 11.72
C LYS A 96 24.83 9.73 11.71
N SER A 97 23.74 9.45 11.02
CA SER A 97 23.15 8.13 10.91
C SER A 97 22.76 7.83 9.46
N ASN A 98 22.94 6.58 9.04
CA ASN A 98 22.41 6.07 7.79
C ASN A 98 21.10 5.28 7.97
N LYS A 99 20.54 5.26 9.17
CA LYS A 99 19.25 4.64 9.47
C LYS A 99 18.14 5.65 9.20
N TYR A 100 17.12 5.20 8.46
CA TYR A 100 15.95 6.00 8.11
C TYR A 100 14.68 5.20 8.39
N LEU A 101 13.79 5.77 9.20
CA LEU A 101 12.44 5.27 9.39
C LEU A 101 11.48 6.06 8.51
N ILE A 102 10.84 5.40 7.57
CA ILE A 102 9.75 5.97 6.77
C ILE A 102 8.44 5.70 7.51
N VAL A 103 7.77 6.76 7.94
CA VAL A 103 6.48 6.75 8.63
C VAL A 103 5.39 7.05 7.60
N ILE A 104 4.34 6.26 7.57
CA ILE A 104 3.33 6.34 6.52
C ILE A 104 1.94 6.53 7.13
N GLN A 105 1.30 7.59 6.68
CA GLN A 105 0.00 8.05 7.12
C GLN A 105 -1.12 7.04 6.93
N GLU A 106 -2.19 7.18 7.70
CA GLU A 106 -3.46 6.54 7.41
C GLU A 106 -4.16 7.22 6.20
N TRP A 107 -5.31 6.75 5.83
CA TRP A 107 -6.08 7.30 4.70
C TRP A 107 -6.51 8.77 4.85
N TRP A 108 -6.29 9.35 6.04
CA TRP A 108 -6.60 10.74 6.36
C TRP A 108 -5.62 11.76 5.76
N GLY A 109 -4.44 11.35 5.36
CA GLY A 109 -3.33 12.23 4.99
C GLY A 109 -2.32 12.44 6.12
N LEU A 110 -1.26 13.19 5.85
CA LEU A 110 -0.21 13.51 6.83
C LEU A 110 -0.72 14.55 7.84
N ASN A 111 -1.56 14.08 8.76
CA ASN A 111 -2.14 14.89 9.82
C ASN A 111 -1.22 14.97 11.06
N GLU A 112 -1.64 15.75 12.04
CA GLU A 112 -0.85 15.98 13.26
C GLU A 112 -0.65 14.71 14.09
N ASN A 113 -1.62 13.77 14.08
CA ASN A 113 -1.47 12.49 14.78
C ASN A 113 -0.29 11.67 14.21
N ILE A 114 -0.13 11.63 12.89
CA ILE A 114 0.99 10.90 12.25
C ILE A 114 2.34 11.58 12.54
N LYS A 115 2.37 12.92 12.62
CA LYS A 115 3.58 13.65 13.01
C LYS A 115 3.97 13.37 14.46
N MET A 116 2.99 13.26 15.37
CA MET A 116 3.23 12.87 16.77
C MET A 116 3.74 11.42 16.88
N GLU A 117 3.17 10.48 16.13
CA GLU A 117 3.70 9.11 16.07
C GLU A 117 5.16 9.11 15.55
N ALA A 118 5.47 9.93 14.55
CA ALA A 118 6.84 10.08 14.04
C ALA A 118 7.81 10.61 15.13
N ASP A 119 7.38 11.57 15.93
CA ASP A 119 8.14 12.10 17.08
C ASP A 119 8.34 11.04 18.17
N GLU A 120 7.33 10.22 18.46
CA GLU A 120 7.38 9.13 19.43
C GLU A 120 8.41 8.06 18.99
N TYR A 121 8.31 7.58 17.73
CA TYR A 121 9.30 6.66 17.17
C TYR A 121 10.73 7.23 17.15
N TYR A 122 10.89 8.49 16.76
CA TYR A 122 12.19 9.15 16.78
C TYR A 122 12.80 9.18 18.18
N THR A 123 12.01 9.52 19.18
CA THR A 123 12.45 9.63 20.58
C THR A 123 12.91 8.27 21.11
N ASP A 124 12.16 7.22 20.83
CA ASP A 124 12.40 5.90 21.39
C ASP A 124 13.44 5.08 20.64
N LEU A 125 13.61 5.32 19.33
CA LEU A 125 14.65 4.65 18.53
C LEU A 125 16.03 5.29 18.69
N GLY A 126 16.10 6.58 18.95
CA GLY A 126 17.35 7.30 19.16
C GLY A 126 18.03 7.77 17.86
N ASP A 127 19.16 7.19 17.47
CA ASP A 127 19.96 7.67 16.31
C ASP A 127 19.38 7.23 14.95
N VAL A 128 18.17 7.68 14.60
CA VAL A 128 17.46 7.43 13.35
C VAL A 128 16.96 8.73 12.72
N ASN A 129 17.05 8.85 11.40
CA ASN A 129 16.32 9.89 10.67
C ASN A 129 14.89 9.43 10.46
N VAL A 130 13.90 10.27 10.68
CA VAL A 130 12.49 9.94 10.45
C VAL A 130 11.92 10.79 9.33
N ILE A 131 11.28 10.14 8.36
CA ILE A 131 10.61 10.76 7.22
C ILE A 131 9.15 10.34 7.25
N ALA A 132 8.24 11.20 7.73
CA ALA A 132 6.82 10.97 7.60
C ALA A 132 6.35 11.52 6.24
N VAL A 133 6.11 10.64 5.28
CA VAL A 133 5.82 11.01 3.88
C VAL A 133 4.41 11.54 3.73
N ASP A 134 4.25 12.57 2.91
CA ASP A 134 2.94 13.09 2.49
C ASP A 134 2.51 12.42 1.19
N MET A 135 1.65 11.40 1.31
CA MET A 135 1.18 10.62 0.18
C MET A 135 0.09 11.29 -0.64
N TYR A 136 -0.42 12.45 -0.17
CA TYR A 136 -1.56 13.15 -0.81
C TYR A 136 -1.23 14.59 -1.25
N ASP A 137 0.05 14.93 -1.39
CA ASP A 137 0.51 16.26 -1.86
C ASP A 137 -0.15 17.42 -1.08
N GLY A 138 -0.09 17.36 0.25
CA GLY A 138 -0.58 18.41 1.17
C GLY A 138 -2.05 18.28 1.57
N LYS A 139 -2.78 17.29 1.08
CA LYS A 139 -4.21 17.15 1.39
C LYS A 139 -4.41 16.30 2.65
N VAL A 140 -5.26 16.83 3.54
CA VAL A 140 -5.67 16.13 4.78
C VAL A 140 -7.20 16.10 4.85
N ALA A 141 -7.75 14.95 5.15
CA ALA A 141 -9.19 14.76 5.32
C ALA A 141 -9.59 14.85 6.80
N ALA A 142 -10.71 15.51 7.08
CA ALA A 142 -11.28 15.64 8.42
C ALA A 142 -12.53 14.75 8.62
N THR A 143 -13.10 14.22 7.54
CA THR A 143 -14.32 13.38 7.57
C THR A 143 -14.14 12.15 6.70
N PRO A 144 -14.85 11.03 6.96
CA PRO A 144 -14.81 9.84 6.12
C PRO A 144 -15.10 10.14 4.64
N ASP A 145 -16.06 11.02 4.35
CA ASP A 145 -16.39 11.42 2.98
C ASP A 145 -15.23 12.13 2.27
N SER A 146 -14.51 12.99 2.98
CA SER A 146 -13.33 13.67 2.41
C SER A 146 -12.16 12.70 2.24
N ALA A 147 -11.92 11.78 3.17
CA ALA A 147 -10.91 10.74 3.05
C ALA A 147 -11.21 9.77 1.90
N MET A 148 -12.46 9.35 1.76
CA MET A 148 -12.93 8.53 0.64
C MET A 148 -12.71 9.21 -0.71
N LYS A 149 -12.98 10.53 -0.82
CA LYS A 149 -12.71 11.32 -2.03
C LYS A 149 -11.21 11.38 -2.34
N LEU A 150 -10.36 11.61 -1.33
CA LEU A 150 -8.90 11.60 -1.50
C LEU A 150 -8.43 10.24 -1.99
N MET A 151 -8.91 9.16 -1.38
CA MET A 151 -8.51 7.80 -1.73
C MET A 151 -8.96 7.42 -3.15
N ARG A 152 -10.19 7.74 -3.53
CA ARG A 152 -10.70 7.49 -4.89
C ARG A 152 -9.95 8.27 -5.97
N GLY A 153 -9.53 9.49 -5.65
CA GLY A 153 -8.76 10.34 -6.56
C GLY A 153 -7.25 10.14 -6.49
N ALA A 154 -6.79 9.19 -5.68
CA ALA A 154 -5.38 8.94 -5.50
C ALA A 154 -4.74 8.32 -6.74
N ASP A 155 -3.63 8.88 -7.17
CA ASP A 155 -2.77 8.33 -8.23
C ASP A 155 -1.72 7.41 -7.59
N MET A 156 -1.88 6.10 -7.79
CA MET A 156 -0.97 5.09 -7.24
C MET A 156 0.45 5.21 -7.83
N GLY A 157 0.58 5.65 -9.08
CA GLY A 157 1.87 5.96 -9.69
C GLY A 157 2.57 7.11 -8.98
N ARG A 158 1.82 8.19 -8.66
CA ARG A 158 2.34 9.32 -7.88
C ARG A 158 2.79 8.89 -6.48
N MET A 159 2.00 8.09 -5.79
CA MET A 159 2.34 7.58 -4.45
C MET A 159 3.60 6.71 -4.49
N THR A 160 3.72 5.84 -5.48
CA THR A 160 4.92 5.05 -5.72
C THR A 160 6.14 5.95 -5.98
N ALA A 161 5.97 6.99 -6.80
CA ALA A 161 7.04 7.94 -7.08
C ALA A 161 7.48 8.74 -5.84
N ILE A 162 6.54 9.12 -4.97
CA ILE A 162 6.83 9.75 -3.67
C ILE A 162 7.67 8.81 -2.80
N MET A 163 7.25 7.56 -2.66
CA MET A 163 7.97 6.58 -1.84
C MET A 163 9.38 6.30 -2.37
N GLN A 164 9.52 6.10 -3.67
CA GLN A 164 10.83 5.94 -4.32
C GLN A 164 11.72 7.17 -4.13
N GLY A 165 11.14 8.37 -4.18
CA GLY A 165 11.82 9.62 -3.89
C GLY A 165 12.33 9.68 -2.46
N ALA A 166 11.53 9.28 -1.47
CA ALA A 166 11.93 9.22 -0.06
C ALA A 166 13.07 8.23 0.17
N ILE A 167 13.02 7.04 -0.44
CA ILE A 167 14.11 6.05 -0.42
C ILE A 167 15.38 6.63 -1.06
N LYS A 168 15.27 7.29 -2.20
CA LYS A 168 16.39 7.95 -2.89
C LYS A 168 16.99 9.09 -2.04
N TYR A 169 16.15 9.89 -1.38
CA TYR A 169 16.59 10.96 -0.47
C TYR A 169 17.43 10.42 0.68
N ALA A 170 17.06 9.27 1.25
CA ALA A 170 17.87 8.61 2.28
C ALA A 170 19.27 8.20 1.79
N GLY A 171 19.44 7.99 0.47
CA GLY A 171 20.70 7.64 -0.17
C GLY A 171 20.91 6.14 -0.31
N SER A 172 21.78 5.75 -1.26
CA SER A 172 21.97 4.34 -1.67
C SER A 172 22.59 3.44 -0.59
N LYS A 173 23.16 4.00 0.46
CA LYS A 173 23.76 3.26 1.59
C LYS A 173 22.88 3.29 2.83
N ALA A 174 21.66 3.81 2.76
CA ALA A 174 20.77 3.89 3.87
C ALA A 174 20.20 2.52 4.25
N SER A 175 20.03 2.31 5.56
CA SER A 175 19.22 1.25 6.13
C SER A 175 17.78 1.79 6.27
N ILE A 176 16.85 1.22 5.50
CA ILE A 176 15.47 1.70 5.42
C ILE A 176 14.58 0.80 6.29
N TYR A 177 13.89 1.43 7.21
CA TYR A 177 12.81 0.86 8.00
C TYR A 177 11.51 1.55 7.62
N SER A 178 10.39 0.87 7.78
CA SER A 178 9.07 1.46 7.53
C SER A 178 8.07 1.13 8.63
N VAL A 179 7.17 2.06 8.91
CA VAL A 179 6.01 1.86 9.78
C VAL A 179 4.81 2.60 9.22
N GLY A 180 3.64 1.99 9.33
CA GLY A 180 2.41 2.64 8.90
C GLY A 180 1.16 1.94 9.43
N TRP A 181 0.04 2.66 9.37
CA TRP A 181 -1.24 2.27 9.92
C TRP A 181 -2.30 2.26 8.84
N CYS A 182 -3.19 1.27 8.81
CA CYS A 182 -4.28 1.21 7.85
C CYS A 182 -3.74 1.24 6.40
N PHE A 183 -4.09 2.25 5.61
CA PHE A 183 -3.50 2.56 4.32
C PHE A 183 -1.96 2.56 4.39
N GLY A 184 -1.39 3.23 5.39
CA GLY A 184 0.06 3.25 5.60
C GLY A 184 0.64 1.91 5.99
N GLY A 185 -0.12 1.02 6.64
CA GLY A 185 0.31 -0.35 6.94
C GLY A 185 0.52 -1.17 5.67
N MET A 186 -0.37 -1.05 4.71
CA MET A 186 -0.17 -1.60 3.36
C MET A 186 1.07 -1.00 2.69
N TRP A 187 1.21 0.33 2.72
CA TRP A 187 2.36 1.00 2.12
C TRP A 187 3.68 0.73 2.85
N SER A 188 3.67 0.41 4.14
CA SER A 188 4.87 -0.03 4.85
C SER A 188 5.46 -1.30 4.22
N LEU A 189 4.61 -2.28 3.92
CA LEU A 189 5.03 -3.49 3.21
C LEU A 189 5.50 -3.19 1.77
N GLN A 190 4.79 -2.32 1.04
CA GLN A 190 5.21 -1.89 -0.30
C GLN A 190 6.57 -1.15 -0.25
N THR A 191 6.81 -0.36 0.80
CA THR A 191 8.10 0.32 1.00
C THR A 191 9.24 -0.68 1.18
N ALA A 192 9.04 -1.76 1.94
CA ALA A 192 10.03 -2.82 2.08
C ALA A 192 10.34 -3.50 0.74
N ILE A 193 9.32 -3.71 -0.12
CA ILE A 193 9.49 -4.24 -1.47
C ILE A 193 10.29 -3.26 -2.35
N LEU A 194 9.90 -1.98 -2.35
CA LEU A 194 10.56 -0.94 -3.15
C LEU A 194 12.01 -0.66 -2.74
N ALA A 195 12.29 -0.72 -1.44
CA ALA A 195 13.63 -0.49 -0.90
C ALA A 195 14.59 -1.67 -1.16
N GLY A 196 14.08 -2.86 -1.44
CA GLY A 196 14.88 -4.04 -1.79
C GLY A 196 15.99 -4.31 -0.76
N PRO A 197 17.28 -4.35 -1.17
CA PRO A 197 18.39 -4.65 -0.26
C PRO A 197 18.60 -3.62 0.86
N GLN A 198 18.09 -2.40 0.70
CA GLN A 198 18.15 -1.36 1.72
C GLN A 198 17.12 -1.57 2.85
N ALA A 199 16.05 -2.34 2.60
CA ALA A 199 15.04 -2.65 3.61
C ALA A 199 15.66 -3.48 4.75
N LYS A 200 15.42 -3.08 6.00
CA LYS A 200 15.91 -3.76 7.20
C LYS A 200 14.80 -4.25 8.11
N GLY A 201 13.62 -3.64 8.05
CA GLY A 201 12.44 -4.06 8.78
C GLY A 201 11.22 -3.27 8.36
N SER A 202 10.05 -3.92 8.37
CA SER A 202 8.77 -3.27 8.09
C SER A 202 7.75 -3.59 9.18
N VAL A 203 7.10 -2.55 9.67
CA VAL A 203 6.08 -2.62 10.72
C VAL A 203 4.75 -2.22 10.11
N MET A 204 3.76 -3.10 10.14
CA MET A 204 2.44 -2.82 9.61
C MET A 204 1.36 -2.98 10.67
N TYR A 205 0.60 -1.90 10.91
CA TYR A 205 -0.59 -1.93 11.76
C TYR A 205 -1.83 -2.03 10.88
N TYR A 206 -2.62 -3.08 11.07
CA TYR A 206 -3.92 -3.32 10.40
C TYR A 206 -3.97 -2.87 8.93
N GLY A 207 -2.86 -3.02 8.22
CA GLY A 207 -2.77 -2.74 6.79
C GLY A 207 -3.20 -3.94 5.95
N ARG A 208 -3.76 -3.68 4.76
CA ARG A 208 -4.12 -4.74 3.82
C ARG A 208 -2.86 -5.51 3.40
N PRO A 209 -2.83 -6.84 3.57
CA PRO A 209 -1.71 -7.67 3.16
C PRO A 209 -1.52 -7.73 1.64
N GLU A 210 -0.27 -7.94 1.20
CA GLU A 210 0.04 -8.29 -0.18
C GLU A 210 -0.27 -9.77 -0.41
N SER A 211 -0.84 -10.08 -1.56
CA SER A 211 -1.18 -11.46 -1.96
C SER A 211 -0.37 -11.96 -3.17
N ASN A 212 0.31 -11.06 -3.87
CA ASN A 212 1.12 -11.41 -5.03
C ASN A 212 2.42 -12.11 -4.59
N MET A 213 2.56 -13.39 -4.96
CA MET A 213 3.69 -14.22 -4.56
C MET A 213 5.05 -13.72 -5.07
N GLU A 214 5.11 -13.12 -6.25
CA GLU A 214 6.38 -12.59 -6.79
C GLU A 214 6.84 -11.37 -5.98
N LYS A 215 5.91 -10.51 -5.58
CA LYS A 215 6.18 -9.39 -4.66
C LYS A 215 6.64 -9.90 -3.29
N LEU A 216 5.93 -10.88 -2.72
CA LEU A 216 6.29 -11.44 -1.43
C LEU A 216 7.70 -12.07 -1.47
N LYS A 217 8.04 -12.80 -2.53
CA LYS A 217 9.38 -13.38 -2.72
C LYS A 217 10.46 -12.31 -2.85
N SER A 218 10.14 -11.09 -3.31
CA SER A 218 11.10 -10.00 -3.46
C SER A 218 11.46 -9.29 -2.16
N ILE A 219 10.71 -9.49 -1.08
CA ILE A 219 10.98 -8.91 0.24
C ILE A 219 12.36 -9.36 0.73
N GLN A 220 13.15 -8.43 1.27
CA GLN A 220 14.52 -8.70 1.73
C GLN A 220 14.76 -8.32 3.20
N CYS A 221 13.70 -8.15 3.97
CA CYS A 221 13.78 -7.89 5.41
C CYS A 221 12.69 -8.65 6.15
N ASP A 222 12.77 -8.67 7.46
CA ASP A 222 11.74 -9.20 8.32
C ASP A 222 10.54 -8.24 8.41
N ILE A 223 9.36 -8.81 8.61
CA ILE A 223 8.10 -8.07 8.72
C ILE A 223 7.46 -8.38 10.07
N ILE A 224 6.95 -7.35 10.76
CA ILE A 224 6.07 -7.51 11.91
C ILE A 224 4.72 -6.87 11.62
N GLY A 225 3.64 -7.59 11.89
CA GLY A 225 2.27 -7.13 11.68
C GLY A 225 1.43 -7.18 12.95
N PHE A 226 0.58 -6.16 13.13
CA PHE A 226 -0.34 -6.02 14.26
C PHE A 226 -1.77 -5.92 13.74
N PHE A 227 -2.63 -6.90 14.09
CA PHE A 227 -3.96 -7.05 13.52
C PHE A 227 -5.03 -7.25 14.57
N GLY A 228 -6.22 -6.74 14.32
CA GLY A 228 -7.39 -6.94 15.16
C GLY A 228 -8.16 -8.20 14.77
N ASN A 229 -8.56 -9.03 15.75
CA ASN A 229 -9.43 -10.19 15.51
C ASN A 229 -10.87 -9.81 15.18
N LEU A 230 -11.28 -8.56 15.48
CA LEU A 230 -12.60 -8.02 15.21
C LEU A 230 -12.59 -7.11 13.96
N ASP A 231 -11.45 -7.02 13.28
CA ASP A 231 -11.32 -6.23 12.06
C ASP A 231 -12.00 -6.94 10.88
N GLN A 232 -12.65 -6.18 10.03
CA GLN A 232 -13.27 -6.67 8.80
C GLN A 232 -12.37 -6.53 7.59
N SER A 233 -11.42 -5.58 7.62
CA SER A 233 -10.44 -5.35 6.56
C SER A 233 -9.15 -4.72 7.11
N PRO A 234 -8.07 -5.53 7.24
CA PRO A 234 -7.97 -6.93 6.87
C PRO A 234 -8.68 -7.86 7.85
N SER A 235 -9.50 -8.76 7.34
CA SER A 235 -10.16 -9.77 8.16
C SER A 235 -9.16 -10.80 8.69
N PRO A 236 -9.48 -11.53 9.78
CA PRO A 236 -8.63 -12.61 10.29
C PRO A 236 -8.27 -13.66 9.22
N THR A 237 -9.17 -13.93 8.27
CA THR A 237 -8.91 -14.83 7.13
C THR A 237 -7.82 -14.26 6.22
N MET A 238 -7.91 -12.98 5.85
CA MET A 238 -6.87 -12.34 5.02
C MET A 238 -5.50 -12.36 5.71
N VAL A 239 -5.47 -12.22 7.03
CA VAL A 239 -4.21 -12.30 7.80
C VAL A 239 -3.68 -13.73 7.82
N ASN A 240 -4.54 -14.76 7.94
CA ASN A 240 -4.12 -16.17 7.85
C ASN A 240 -3.54 -16.49 6.48
N ASP A 241 -4.16 -15.99 5.40
CA ASP A 241 -3.66 -16.18 4.04
C ASP A 241 -2.30 -15.49 3.86
N PHE A 242 -2.12 -14.31 4.45
CA PHE A 242 -0.85 -13.60 4.45
C PHE A 242 0.27 -14.39 5.15
N GLU A 243 0.01 -14.93 6.34
CA GLU A 243 0.97 -15.79 7.05
C GLU A 243 1.37 -17.02 6.20
N LYS A 244 0.38 -17.66 5.57
CA LYS A 244 0.61 -18.79 4.67
C LYS A 244 1.47 -18.37 3.47
N ASN A 245 1.11 -17.30 2.78
CA ASN A 245 1.80 -16.81 1.59
C ASN A 245 3.24 -16.37 1.91
N MET A 246 3.47 -15.68 3.03
CA MET A 246 4.81 -15.30 3.48
C MET A 246 5.69 -16.53 3.76
N LYS A 247 5.12 -17.56 4.42
CA LYS A 247 5.81 -18.83 4.63
C LYS A 247 6.15 -19.54 3.33
N GLU A 248 5.22 -19.59 2.38
CA GLU A 248 5.45 -20.16 1.03
C GLU A 248 6.50 -19.38 0.25
N ALA A 249 6.53 -18.06 0.42
CA ALA A 249 7.56 -17.19 -0.17
C ALA A 249 8.93 -17.32 0.50
N GLY A 250 9.04 -18.06 1.61
CA GLY A 250 10.26 -18.21 2.39
C GLY A 250 10.68 -16.93 3.12
N LYS A 251 9.71 -16.11 3.56
CA LYS A 251 9.92 -14.81 4.22
C LYS A 251 9.47 -14.84 5.67
N ASN A 252 10.17 -14.06 6.49
CA ASN A 252 9.89 -13.95 7.92
C ASN A 252 8.76 -12.94 8.15
N LEU A 253 7.70 -13.39 8.82
CA LEU A 253 6.60 -12.57 9.27
C LEU A 253 6.24 -12.92 10.71
N SER A 254 6.24 -11.94 11.59
CA SER A 254 5.70 -12.04 12.95
C SER A 254 4.33 -11.39 13.01
N VAL A 255 3.28 -12.16 13.28
CA VAL A 255 1.91 -11.65 13.42
C VAL A 255 1.51 -11.58 14.88
N ASN A 256 1.05 -10.42 15.31
CA ASN A 256 0.47 -10.17 16.62
C ASN A 256 -1.01 -9.86 16.47
N ARG A 257 -1.86 -10.54 17.23
CA ARG A 257 -3.31 -10.44 17.13
C ARG A 257 -3.90 -9.92 18.43
N TYR A 258 -4.85 -8.98 18.31
CA TYR A 258 -5.51 -8.33 19.44
C TYR A 258 -7.02 -8.51 19.36
N GLN A 259 -7.68 -8.60 20.50
CA GLN A 259 -9.15 -8.55 20.59
C GLN A 259 -9.64 -7.10 20.39
N ALA A 260 -9.44 -6.59 19.19
CA ALA A 260 -9.70 -5.19 18.83
C ALA A 260 -10.19 -5.10 17.37
N GLY A 261 -10.84 -4.00 17.04
CA GLY A 261 -11.26 -3.67 15.67
C GLY A 261 -10.18 -2.91 14.89
N HIS A 262 -10.56 -2.44 13.69
CA HIS A 262 -9.70 -1.59 12.88
C HIS A 262 -9.33 -0.29 13.59
N GLY A 263 -8.10 0.20 13.40
CA GLY A 263 -7.66 1.47 13.99
C GLY A 263 -7.40 1.43 15.50
N PHE A 264 -7.25 0.25 16.09
CA PHE A 264 -7.09 0.08 17.54
C PHE A 264 -5.87 0.81 18.14
N ALA A 265 -4.85 1.05 17.34
CA ALA A 265 -3.64 1.74 17.78
C ALA A 265 -3.68 3.26 17.59
N ASN A 266 -4.73 3.83 16.99
CA ASN A 266 -4.86 5.26 16.76
C ASN A 266 -5.67 5.92 17.89
N PRO A 267 -5.05 6.77 18.75
CA PRO A 267 -5.76 7.44 19.84
C PRO A 267 -6.90 8.36 19.40
N SER A 268 -6.88 8.81 18.14
CA SER A 268 -7.96 9.62 17.58
C SER A 268 -9.15 8.80 17.06
N ASN A 269 -9.06 7.46 17.07
CA ASN A 269 -10.13 6.57 16.63
C ASN A 269 -11.00 6.11 17.82
N PRO A 270 -12.33 6.14 17.72
CA PRO A 270 -13.23 5.58 18.76
C PRO A 270 -13.01 4.09 19.07
N SER A 271 -12.42 3.32 18.14
CA SER A 271 -12.03 1.92 18.37
C SER A 271 -10.68 1.78 19.09
N TYR A 272 -10.10 2.87 19.57
CA TYR A 272 -8.81 2.87 20.25
C TYR A 272 -8.81 1.91 21.46
N ASN A 273 -7.75 1.10 21.53
CA ASN A 273 -7.50 0.18 22.63
C ASN A 273 -6.09 0.44 23.17
N ALA A 274 -6.01 1.16 24.28
CA ALA A 274 -4.74 1.59 24.86
C ALA A 274 -3.79 0.43 25.16
N ALA A 275 -4.29 -0.67 25.76
CA ALA A 275 -3.45 -1.83 26.08
C ALA A 275 -2.90 -2.52 24.82
N ALA A 276 -3.72 -2.63 23.78
CA ALA A 276 -3.26 -3.19 22.50
C ALA A 276 -2.26 -2.26 21.80
N LYS A 277 -2.46 -0.94 21.84
CA LYS A 277 -1.49 0.05 21.30
C LYS A 277 -0.17 -0.02 22.02
N GLU A 278 -0.17 -0.03 23.35
CA GLU A 278 1.03 -0.06 24.16
C GLU A 278 1.86 -1.32 23.90
N ASP A 279 1.24 -2.49 23.90
CA ASP A 279 1.93 -3.78 23.60
C ASP A 279 2.44 -3.82 22.17
N ALA A 280 1.63 -3.39 21.17
CA ALA A 280 2.03 -3.37 19.78
C ALA A 280 3.21 -2.39 19.55
N TYR A 281 3.15 -1.21 20.16
CA TYR A 281 4.21 -0.21 20.06
C TYR A 281 5.52 -0.70 20.67
N ALA A 282 5.47 -1.27 21.89
CA ALA A 282 6.66 -1.84 22.53
C ALA A 282 7.33 -2.93 21.68
N LYS A 283 6.51 -3.80 21.06
CA LYS A 283 7.02 -4.83 20.13
C LYS A 283 7.59 -4.24 18.85
N ALA A 284 6.95 -3.19 18.29
CA ALA A 284 7.46 -2.49 17.12
C ALA A 284 8.82 -1.84 17.38
N ILE A 285 8.97 -1.15 18.52
CA ILE A 285 10.26 -0.56 18.94
C ILE A 285 11.32 -1.63 19.14
N ALA A 286 10.98 -2.72 19.83
CA ALA A 286 11.92 -3.84 20.05
C ALA A 286 12.36 -4.47 18.71
N PHE A 287 11.43 -4.69 17.78
CA PHE A 287 11.69 -5.18 16.44
C PHE A 287 12.62 -4.24 15.67
N LEU A 288 12.31 -2.95 15.60
CA LEU A 288 13.12 -1.97 14.86
C LEU A 288 14.53 -1.77 15.46
N LYS A 289 14.70 -1.97 16.77
CA LYS A 289 16.00 -1.92 17.43
C LYS A 289 16.85 -3.16 17.18
N ALA A 290 16.22 -4.30 16.94
CA ALA A 290 16.89 -5.60 16.71
C ALA A 290 17.43 -5.74 15.28
N HIS A 291 16.94 -4.96 14.33
CA HIS A 291 17.31 -4.98 12.92
C HIS A 291 18.08 -3.72 12.52
#